data_1f28768879641a677fc3c885a7094369
#
_entry.id   1f28768879641a677fc3c885a7094369
#
_cell.length_a   1.000
_cell.length_b   1.000
_cell.length_c   1.000
_cell.angle_alpha   90.00
_cell.angle_beta   90.00
_cell.angle_gamma   90.00
#
_symmetry.space_group_name_H-M   'P 1'
#
loop_
_entity.id
_entity.type
_entity.pdbx_description
1 polymer ?
#
loop_
_entity_poly.entity_id
_entity_poly.type
_entity_poly.pdbx_seq_one_letter_code
_entity_poly.pdbx_strand_id
1 'polypeptide(L)'
;MKKKLLPLVKWVAIVSIFTATAALSAPFAALVIDADNGEVLHEENADTRLHPAGLTKLMSLYAAFEAIETGLIGLEDRVRISLKAQSEPPVALGLREGQRVGTSVLLRAVGVKGANDASTALAEAIDGSEAAFARRMNSYSQELGLTLSTWKNAHGNTEKGHLSTARDIANLFLAHKRDFPNYFNLFSRITTDVGVREVTSSSRRLLQGIEGITGAKYGYTRAAGFNGAAFVQRGDKEVVAVIFGAKSTSSLVKKMGKIVDLSFANSN
;
A
#
# COMPACT_ATOMS: atom_id res chain seq x y z
N MET A 1 -48.35 61.81 38.66
CA MET A 1 -48.41 60.47 37.97
C MET A 1 -47.22 60.34 37.06
N LYS A 2 -46.16 59.56 37.46
CA LYS A 2 -44.96 59.34 36.67
C LYS A 2 -45.06 57.98 35.99
N LYS A 3 -45.18 57.96 34.65
CA LYS A 3 -45.17 56.72 33.85
C LYS A 3 -43.72 56.17 33.76
N LYS A 4 -43.50 55.00 34.30
CA LYS A 4 -42.23 54.24 34.12
C LYS A 4 -42.24 53.61 32.75
N LEU A 5 -41.27 53.96 31.88
CA LEU A 5 -40.98 53.22 30.65
C LEU A 5 -40.17 51.93 31.00
N LEU A 6 -40.65 50.77 30.58
CA LEU A 6 -39.86 49.54 30.59
C LEU A 6 -38.86 49.53 29.42
N PRO A 7 -37.62 49.04 29.64
CA PRO A 7 -36.66 48.91 28.56
C PRO A 7 -36.98 47.69 27.70
N LEU A 8 -37.01 47.90 26.39
CA LEU A 8 -37.18 46.88 25.36
C LEU A 8 -35.89 46.06 25.21
N VAL A 9 -35.86 44.84 25.74
CA VAL A 9 -34.72 43.89 25.56
C VAL A 9 -34.79 43.31 24.15
N LYS A 10 -33.85 43.73 23.29
CA LYS A 10 -33.67 43.15 21.98
C LYS A 10 -32.95 41.82 22.10
N TRP A 11 -33.65 40.72 21.83
CA TRP A 11 -33.03 39.38 21.67
C TRP A 11 -32.30 39.35 20.34
N VAL A 12 -30.97 39.25 20.36
CA VAL A 12 -30.15 38.96 19.19
C VAL A 12 -30.05 37.43 19.10
N ALA A 13 -30.76 36.84 18.14
CA ALA A 13 -30.63 35.42 17.83
C ALA A 13 -29.28 35.19 17.09
N ILE A 14 -28.34 34.57 17.76
CA ILE A 14 -27.08 34.11 17.14
C ILE A 14 -27.41 32.82 16.36
N VAL A 15 -27.55 32.92 15.05
CA VAL A 15 -27.66 31.77 14.16
C VAL A 15 -26.25 31.21 13.97
N SER A 16 -25.95 30.14 14.72
CA SER A 16 -24.73 29.35 14.50
C SER A 16 -24.86 28.55 13.22
N ILE A 17 -24.20 29.01 12.16
CA ILE A 17 -24.07 28.25 10.90
C ILE A 17 -23.10 27.12 11.17
N PHE A 18 -23.61 25.92 11.44
CA PHE A 18 -22.81 24.69 11.40
C PHE A 18 -22.45 24.40 9.94
N THR A 19 -21.30 24.79 9.49
CA THR A 19 -20.72 24.29 8.25
C THR A 19 -20.30 22.84 8.49
N ALA A 20 -21.17 21.91 8.11
CA ALA A 20 -20.79 20.50 8.01
C ALA A 20 -19.68 20.38 6.95
N THR A 21 -18.44 20.25 7.41
CA THR A 21 -17.36 19.83 6.53
C THR A 21 -17.66 18.41 6.07
N ALA A 22 -18.20 18.26 4.85
CA ALA A 22 -18.33 16.96 4.21
C ALA A 22 -16.95 16.30 4.26
N ALA A 23 -16.83 15.19 4.97
CA ALA A 23 -15.63 14.38 4.94
C ALA A 23 -15.51 13.87 3.49
N LEU A 24 -14.63 14.50 2.70
CA LEU A 24 -14.34 14.07 1.34
C LEU A 24 -13.83 12.63 1.43
N SER A 25 -14.61 11.72 0.85
CA SER A 25 -14.18 10.33 0.63
C SER A 25 -12.89 10.36 -0.17
N ALA A 26 -11.92 9.50 0.16
CA ALA A 26 -10.71 9.35 -0.66
C ALA A 26 -11.10 9.11 -2.12
N PRO A 27 -10.44 9.77 -3.09
CA PRO A 27 -10.73 9.56 -4.50
C PRO A 27 -10.55 8.10 -4.87
N PHE A 28 -11.44 7.60 -5.74
CA PHE A 28 -11.45 6.21 -6.19
C PHE A 28 -10.72 6.07 -7.53
N ALA A 29 -9.90 5.01 -7.64
CA ALA A 29 -9.33 4.58 -8.92
C ALA A 29 -9.31 3.05 -8.98
N ALA A 30 -9.46 2.49 -10.18
CA ALA A 30 -9.40 1.05 -10.43
C ALA A 30 -8.75 0.77 -11.79
N LEU A 31 -8.05 -0.37 -11.86
CA LEU A 31 -7.47 -0.89 -13.09
C LEU A 31 -7.47 -2.41 -13.04
N VAL A 32 -7.78 -3.06 -14.17
CA VAL A 32 -7.48 -4.47 -14.42
C VAL A 32 -6.76 -4.55 -15.75
N ILE A 33 -5.61 -5.20 -15.76
CA ILE A 33 -4.84 -5.48 -16.97
C ILE A 33 -4.60 -6.97 -17.11
N ASP A 34 -4.55 -7.46 -18.32
CA ASP A 34 -4.05 -8.78 -18.67
C ASP A 34 -2.56 -8.85 -18.31
N ALA A 35 -2.15 -9.91 -17.60
CA ALA A 35 -0.79 -10.01 -17.07
C ALA A 35 0.23 -10.42 -18.14
N ASP A 36 -0.21 -11.02 -19.25
CA ASP A 36 0.65 -11.54 -20.30
C ASP A 36 0.97 -10.47 -21.36
N ASN A 37 -0.03 -9.67 -21.76
CA ASN A 37 0.10 -8.72 -22.85
C ASN A 37 -0.06 -7.26 -22.45
N GLY A 38 -0.47 -6.97 -21.20
CA GLY A 38 -0.67 -5.61 -20.67
C GLY A 38 -1.96 -4.93 -21.16
N GLU A 39 -2.86 -5.64 -21.85
CA GLU A 39 -4.14 -5.12 -22.32
C GLU A 39 -4.99 -4.61 -21.13
N VAL A 40 -5.58 -3.43 -21.29
CA VAL A 40 -6.47 -2.85 -20.28
C VAL A 40 -7.87 -3.45 -20.42
N LEU A 41 -8.28 -4.24 -19.44
CA LEU A 41 -9.58 -4.91 -19.40
C LEU A 41 -10.64 -4.09 -18.65
N HIS A 42 -10.21 -3.24 -17.71
CA HIS A 42 -11.06 -2.30 -16.98
C HIS A 42 -10.24 -1.14 -16.45
N GLU A 43 -10.75 0.10 -16.58
CA GLU A 43 -10.12 1.25 -15.95
C GLU A 43 -11.13 2.31 -15.47
N GLU A 44 -10.83 2.91 -14.34
CA GLU A 44 -11.53 4.07 -13.78
C GLU A 44 -10.49 4.95 -13.07
N ASN A 45 -10.27 6.16 -13.56
CA ASN A 45 -9.28 7.10 -13.00
C ASN A 45 -7.88 6.50 -12.82
N ALA A 46 -7.46 5.55 -13.67
CA ALA A 46 -6.28 4.70 -13.48
C ALA A 46 -4.97 5.49 -13.35
N ASP A 47 -4.90 6.69 -13.93
CA ASP A 47 -3.72 7.58 -13.92
C ASP A 47 -3.82 8.73 -12.92
N THR A 48 -4.88 8.75 -12.10
CA THR A 48 -5.01 9.74 -11.02
C THR A 48 -4.00 9.45 -9.92
N ARG A 49 -3.19 10.47 -9.57
CA ARG A 49 -2.16 10.36 -8.53
C ARG A 49 -2.81 10.40 -7.14
N LEU A 50 -2.74 9.29 -6.42
CA LEU A 50 -3.35 9.08 -5.12
C LEU A 50 -2.32 8.57 -4.10
N HIS A 51 -2.64 8.66 -2.80
CA HIS A 51 -1.79 8.08 -1.76
C HIS A 51 -1.82 6.55 -1.82
N PRO A 52 -0.68 5.87 -2.03
CA PRO A 52 -0.63 4.41 -2.20
C PRO A 52 -0.82 3.64 -0.89
N ALA A 53 -0.63 4.28 0.28
CA ALA A 53 -0.63 3.60 1.57
C ALA A 53 0.32 2.38 1.56
N GLY A 54 -0.10 1.24 2.11
CA GLY A 54 0.72 0.03 2.17
C GLY A 54 1.12 -0.59 0.82
N LEU A 55 0.55 -0.13 -0.32
CA LEU A 55 1.02 -0.54 -1.65
C LEU A 55 2.44 -0.01 -1.95
N THR A 56 2.89 1.05 -1.27
CA THR A 56 4.29 1.51 -1.28
C THR A 56 5.28 0.38 -1.02
N LYS A 57 4.90 -0.60 -0.19
CA LYS A 57 5.77 -1.72 0.16
C LYS A 57 6.05 -2.67 -1.03
N LEU A 58 5.30 -2.56 -2.12
CA LEU A 58 5.70 -3.20 -3.38
C LEU A 58 7.02 -2.59 -3.87
N MET A 59 7.13 -1.26 -3.96
CA MET A 59 8.38 -0.62 -4.38
C MET A 59 9.52 -0.85 -3.38
N SER A 60 9.23 -0.84 -2.07
CA SER A 60 10.25 -1.14 -1.06
C SER A 60 10.78 -2.56 -1.15
N LEU A 61 9.92 -3.53 -1.45
CA LEU A 61 10.33 -4.92 -1.67
C LEU A 61 11.06 -5.09 -2.99
N TYR A 62 10.65 -4.39 -4.06
CA TYR A 62 11.35 -4.40 -5.33
C TYR A 62 12.80 -3.94 -5.16
N ALA A 63 12.99 -2.79 -4.50
CA ALA A 63 14.32 -2.26 -4.21
C ALA A 63 15.14 -3.18 -3.26
N ALA A 64 14.48 -3.86 -2.32
CA ALA A 64 15.16 -4.79 -1.43
C ALA A 64 15.56 -6.09 -2.14
N PHE A 65 14.73 -6.61 -3.03
CA PHE A 65 15.07 -7.81 -3.82
C PHE A 65 16.23 -7.52 -4.77
N GLU A 66 16.21 -6.37 -5.44
CA GLU A 66 17.32 -5.93 -6.29
C GLU A 66 18.63 -5.80 -5.49
N ALA A 67 18.57 -5.23 -4.28
CA ALA A 67 19.72 -5.12 -3.40
C ALA A 67 20.29 -6.49 -2.97
N ILE A 68 19.42 -7.51 -2.86
CA ILE A 68 19.83 -8.89 -2.54
C ILE A 68 20.46 -9.56 -3.77
N GLU A 69 19.80 -9.48 -4.93
CA GLU A 69 20.29 -10.11 -6.17
C GLU A 69 21.63 -9.51 -6.62
N THR A 70 21.86 -8.22 -6.34
CA THR A 70 23.15 -7.54 -6.61
C THR A 70 24.19 -7.74 -5.51
N GLY A 71 23.86 -8.43 -4.42
CA GLY A 71 24.78 -8.71 -3.31
C GLY A 71 25.08 -7.52 -2.39
N LEU A 72 24.27 -6.45 -2.47
CA LEU A 72 24.42 -5.28 -1.59
C LEU A 72 24.04 -5.62 -0.13
N ILE A 73 23.08 -6.51 0.07
CA ILE A 73 22.69 -7.08 1.37
C ILE A 73 22.35 -8.57 1.20
N GLY A 74 22.76 -9.40 2.16
CA GLY A 74 22.47 -10.83 2.17
C GLY A 74 21.18 -11.18 2.91
N LEU A 75 20.52 -12.28 2.55
CA LEU A 75 19.31 -12.78 3.25
C LEU A 75 19.60 -13.11 4.72
N GLU A 76 20.81 -13.55 5.04
CA GLU A 76 21.23 -13.94 6.40
C GLU A 76 21.84 -12.80 7.19
N ASP A 77 22.06 -11.62 6.56
CA ASP A 77 22.60 -10.46 7.23
C ASP A 77 21.70 -10.01 8.39
N ARG A 78 22.36 -9.58 9.49
CA ARG A 78 21.71 -9.16 10.72
C ARG A 78 21.61 -7.64 10.77
N VAL A 79 20.45 -7.11 10.42
CA VAL A 79 20.14 -5.68 10.45
C VAL A 79 19.98 -5.19 11.89
N ARG A 80 20.69 -4.14 12.27
CA ARG A 80 20.51 -3.46 13.56
C ARG A 80 19.32 -2.50 13.45
N ILE A 81 18.36 -2.64 14.36
CA ILE A 81 17.17 -1.80 14.40
C ILE A 81 17.51 -0.43 15.01
N SER A 82 17.13 0.63 14.33
CA SER A 82 17.28 2.01 14.78
C SER A 82 16.11 2.44 15.67
N LEU A 83 16.31 3.53 16.41
CA LEU A 83 15.22 4.21 17.13
C LEU A 83 14.11 4.69 16.15
N LYS A 84 14.48 5.14 14.96
CA LYS A 84 13.53 5.54 13.92
C LYS A 84 12.64 4.37 13.52
N ALA A 85 13.22 3.23 13.15
CA ALA A 85 12.46 2.03 12.79
C ALA A 85 11.53 1.59 13.93
N GLN A 86 12.02 1.54 15.19
CA GLN A 86 11.20 1.22 16.36
C GLN A 86 9.99 2.17 16.51
N SER A 87 10.17 3.45 16.17
CA SER A 87 9.17 4.52 16.39
C SER A 87 8.12 4.60 15.28
N GLU A 88 8.22 3.77 14.24
CA GLU A 88 7.24 3.77 13.16
C GLU A 88 5.83 3.41 13.65
N PRO A 89 4.81 4.16 13.22
CA PRO A 89 3.45 3.88 13.64
C PRO A 89 2.95 2.53 13.08
N PRO A 90 1.95 1.91 13.71
CA PRO A 90 1.35 0.66 13.24
C PRO A 90 0.83 0.77 11.79
N VAL A 91 0.88 -0.35 11.03
CA VAL A 91 1.15 -1.75 11.40
C VAL A 91 2.65 -1.97 11.63
N ALA A 92 3.03 -2.59 12.73
CA ALA A 92 4.42 -2.86 13.09
C ALA A 92 4.63 -4.33 13.51
N LEU A 93 5.85 -4.81 13.41
CA LEU A 93 6.28 -6.09 13.99
C LEU A 93 6.54 -5.95 15.48
N GLY A 94 6.89 -4.76 15.96
CA GLY A 94 7.29 -4.43 17.33
C GLY A 94 8.78 -4.60 17.54
N LEU A 95 9.57 -4.21 16.55
CA LEU A 95 11.03 -4.20 16.63
C LEU A 95 11.52 -3.19 17.67
N ARG A 96 12.66 -3.50 18.32
CA ARG A 96 13.24 -2.65 19.38
C ARG A 96 14.61 -2.14 18.95
N GLU A 97 14.93 -0.89 19.31
CA GLU A 97 16.23 -0.30 19.08
C GLU A 97 17.37 -1.21 19.59
N GLY A 98 18.44 -1.29 18.79
CA GLY A 98 19.60 -2.13 19.06
C GLY A 98 19.41 -3.63 18.80
N GLN A 99 18.18 -4.11 18.63
CA GLN A 99 17.90 -5.49 18.24
C GLN A 99 18.57 -5.80 16.89
N ARG A 100 19.02 -7.04 16.70
CA ARG A 100 19.54 -7.52 15.41
C ARG A 100 18.58 -8.55 14.83
N VAL A 101 18.06 -8.27 13.64
CA VAL A 101 17.02 -9.07 12.94
C VAL A 101 17.53 -9.48 11.58
N GLY A 102 17.34 -10.73 11.18
CA GLY A 102 17.75 -11.21 9.85
C GLY A 102 16.99 -10.51 8.73
N THR A 103 17.67 -10.20 7.62
CA THR A 103 17.05 -9.60 6.43
C THR A 103 15.85 -10.41 5.93
N SER A 104 15.95 -11.74 5.89
CA SER A 104 14.84 -12.61 5.50
C SER A 104 13.61 -12.51 6.40
N VAL A 105 13.79 -12.24 7.70
CA VAL A 105 12.69 -11.96 8.64
C VAL A 105 12.03 -10.62 8.33
N LEU A 106 12.83 -9.57 8.08
CA LEU A 106 12.33 -8.25 7.71
C LEU A 106 11.53 -8.28 6.41
N LEU A 107 12.03 -9.00 5.39
CA LEU A 107 11.32 -9.19 4.11
C LEU A 107 9.94 -9.84 4.34
N ARG A 108 9.88 -10.91 5.14
CA ARG A 108 8.60 -11.56 5.49
C ARG A 108 7.68 -10.63 6.26
N ALA A 109 8.22 -9.83 7.18
CA ALA A 109 7.43 -8.85 7.93
C ALA A 109 6.84 -7.75 7.02
N VAL A 110 7.61 -7.25 6.04
CA VAL A 110 7.13 -6.25 5.06
C VAL A 110 6.15 -6.87 4.06
N GLY A 111 6.50 -8.02 3.49
CA GLY A 111 5.71 -8.68 2.45
C GLY A 111 4.36 -9.17 2.96
N VAL A 112 4.36 -9.87 4.07
CA VAL A 112 3.18 -10.56 4.63
C VAL A 112 2.46 -9.68 5.65
N LYS A 113 3.11 -9.34 6.77
CA LYS A 113 2.49 -8.54 7.83
C LYS A 113 2.19 -7.11 7.40
N GLY A 114 3.02 -6.54 6.50
CA GLY A 114 2.93 -5.14 6.10
C GLY A 114 3.52 -4.19 7.17
N ALA A 115 4.55 -4.63 7.88
CA ALA A 115 5.15 -3.95 9.02
C ALA A 115 5.94 -2.70 8.59
N ASN A 116 5.65 -1.53 9.19
CA ASN A 116 6.29 -0.26 8.89
C ASN A 116 7.71 -0.21 9.46
N ASP A 117 7.89 -0.64 10.71
CA ASP A 117 9.20 -0.74 11.37
C ASP A 117 10.20 -1.60 10.59
N ALA A 118 9.74 -2.72 10.05
CA ALA A 118 10.55 -3.58 9.20
C ALA A 118 10.88 -2.92 7.84
N SER A 119 9.96 -2.11 7.27
CA SER A 119 10.22 -1.38 6.02
C SER A 119 11.31 -0.33 6.22
N THR A 120 11.24 0.45 7.29
CA THR A 120 12.26 1.44 7.65
C THR A 120 13.60 0.78 7.97
N ALA A 121 13.59 -0.35 8.71
CA ALA A 121 14.82 -1.08 9.02
C ALA A 121 15.52 -1.61 7.75
N LEU A 122 14.78 -2.15 6.78
CA LEU A 122 15.34 -2.56 5.48
C LEU A 122 15.89 -1.37 4.70
N ALA A 123 15.15 -0.27 4.65
CA ALA A 123 15.57 0.95 3.97
C ALA A 123 16.91 1.49 4.51
N GLU A 124 17.03 1.53 5.84
CA GLU A 124 18.27 1.96 6.51
C GLU A 124 19.42 0.98 6.31
N ALA A 125 19.15 -0.32 6.28
CA ALA A 125 20.16 -1.34 6.05
C ALA A 125 20.75 -1.28 4.62
N ILE A 126 19.90 -0.96 3.62
CA ILE A 126 20.31 -0.93 2.21
C ILE A 126 21.04 0.38 1.87
N ASP A 127 20.51 1.54 2.29
CA ASP A 127 20.99 2.86 1.86
C ASP A 127 21.43 3.76 3.01
N GLY A 128 21.56 3.24 4.23
CA GLY A 128 21.97 4.01 5.41
C GLY A 128 20.91 4.96 5.96
N SER A 129 19.87 5.29 5.19
CA SER A 129 18.75 6.10 5.64
C SER A 129 17.50 5.89 4.76
N GLU A 130 16.32 6.06 5.35
CA GLU A 130 15.06 5.99 4.59
C GLU A 130 14.98 7.05 3.48
N ALA A 131 15.56 8.24 3.68
CA ALA A 131 15.60 9.29 2.66
C ALA A 131 16.48 8.89 1.44
N ALA A 132 17.59 8.21 1.67
CA ALA A 132 18.41 7.66 0.59
C ALA A 132 17.69 6.50 -0.13
N PHE A 133 17.03 5.64 0.61
CA PHE A 133 16.24 4.55 0.07
C PHE A 133 15.04 5.07 -0.77
N ALA A 134 14.37 6.14 -0.33
CA ALA A 134 13.33 6.79 -1.13
C ALA A 134 13.86 7.33 -2.47
N ARG A 135 15.11 7.82 -2.53
CA ARG A 135 15.75 8.19 -3.80
C ARG A 135 15.96 6.97 -4.70
N ARG A 136 16.43 5.85 -4.15
CA ARG A 136 16.54 4.56 -4.87
C ARG A 136 15.19 4.11 -5.42
N MET A 137 14.12 4.14 -4.59
CA MET A 137 12.76 3.81 -5.04
C MET A 137 12.31 4.69 -6.22
N ASN A 138 12.64 5.98 -6.21
CA ASN A 138 12.32 6.89 -7.31
C ASN A 138 13.18 6.62 -8.57
N SER A 139 14.43 6.17 -8.42
CA SER A 139 15.27 5.71 -9.56
C SER A 139 14.63 4.49 -10.23
N TYR A 140 14.27 3.47 -9.47
CA TYR A 140 13.56 2.31 -10.01
C TYR A 140 12.23 2.66 -10.66
N SER A 141 11.51 3.67 -10.15
CA SER A 141 10.29 4.14 -10.83
C SER A 141 10.58 4.67 -12.24
N GLN A 142 11.68 5.37 -12.43
CA GLN A 142 12.09 5.85 -13.77
C GLN A 142 12.47 4.69 -14.68
N GLU A 143 13.26 3.73 -14.17
CA GLU A 143 13.70 2.54 -14.89
C GLU A 143 12.53 1.63 -15.32
N LEU A 144 11.50 1.54 -14.45
CA LEU A 144 10.28 0.75 -14.69
C LEU A 144 9.19 1.53 -15.45
N GLY A 145 9.42 2.80 -15.81
CA GLY A 145 8.43 3.62 -16.49
C GLY A 145 7.24 4.04 -15.62
N LEU A 146 7.36 4.03 -14.29
CA LEU A 146 6.31 4.45 -13.35
C LEU A 146 6.32 5.97 -13.19
N THR A 147 5.99 6.68 -14.26
CA THR A 147 6.24 8.13 -14.40
C THR A 147 5.36 9.00 -13.52
N LEU A 148 4.26 8.47 -13.00
CA LEU A 148 3.31 9.18 -12.14
C LEU A 148 3.48 8.85 -10.65
N SER A 149 4.51 8.07 -10.30
CA SER A 149 4.82 7.69 -8.92
C SER A 149 5.94 8.54 -8.32
N THR A 150 5.79 8.88 -7.04
CA THR A 150 6.82 9.56 -6.24
C THR A 150 6.79 8.99 -4.83
N TRP A 151 7.93 8.47 -4.37
CA TRP A 151 8.09 7.85 -3.06
C TRP A 151 8.84 8.78 -2.11
N LYS A 152 8.37 8.91 -0.87
CA LYS A 152 8.95 9.74 0.18
C LYS A 152 9.40 8.94 1.40
N ASN A 153 8.80 7.78 1.62
CA ASN A 153 9.12 6.84 2.70
C ASN A 153 8.96 5.40 2.24
N ALA A 154 9.47 4.44 3.02
CA ALA A 154 9.50 3.02 2.66
C ALA A 154 8.22 2.26 3.03
N HIS A 155 7.32 2.85 3.81
CA HIS A 155 6.19 2.14 4.42
C HIS A 155 4.81 2.58 3.93
N GLY A 156 4.69 3.78 3.35
CA GLY A 156 3.45 4.29 2.77
C GLY A 156 2.56 5.08 3.73
N ASN A 157 3.08 5.56 4.85
CA ASN A 157 2.39 6.55 5.65
C ASN A 157 2.20 7.83 4.83
N THR A 158 1.06 8.48 5.05
CA THR A 158 0.69 9.66 4.27
C THR A 158 1.71 10.78 4.46
N GLU A 159 2.28 11.23 3.34
CA GLU A 159 3.22 12.34 3.27
C GLU A 159 2.93 13.17 2.02
N LYS A 160 3.13 14.49 2.09
CA LYS A 160 2.89 15.38 0.95
C LYS A 160 3.78 14.99 -0.23
N GLY A 161 3.14 14.70 -1.37
CA GLY A 161 3.85 14.29 -2.59
C GLY A 161 4.22 12.80 -2.64
N HIS A 162 3.89 11.99 -1.62
CA HIS A 162 3.98 10.53 -1.69
C HIS A 162 2.74 9.99 -2.40
N LEU A 163 2.84 9.83 -3.72
CA LEU A 163 1.72 9.54 -4.62
C LEU A 163 2.09 8.48 -5.64
N SER A 164 1.09 7.72 -6.09
CA SER A 164 1.20 6.75 -7.18
C SER A 164 -0.16 6.65 -7.90
N THR A 165 -0.26 5.81 -8.92
CA THR A 165 -1.49 5.55 -9.68
C THR A 165 -1.83 4.08 -9.71
N ALA A 166 -3.06 3.73 -10.08
CA ALA A 166 -3.45 2.32 -10.22
C ALA A 166 -2.63 1.64 -11.32
N ARG A 167 -2.33 2.36 -12.40
CA ARG A 167 -1.49 1.87 -13.51
C ARG A 167 -0.05 1.62 -13.08
N ASP A 168 0.58 2.57 -12.41
CA ASP A 168 1.97 2.39 -11.96
C ASP A 168 2.09 1.24 -10.96
N ILE A 169 1.11 1.08 -10.05
CA ILE A 169 1.09 -0.05 -9.11
C ILE A 169 0.89 -1.38 -9.83
N ALA A 170 0.05 -1.46 -10.86
CA ALA A 170 -0.14 -2.67 -11.64
C ALA A 170 1.17 -3.06 -12.36
N ASN A 171 1.81 -2.10 -13.03
CA ASN A 171 3.09 -2.30 -13.71
C ASN A 171 4.20 -2.70 -12.74
N LEU A 172 4.27 -2.08 -11.55
CA LEU A 172 5.21 -2.46 -10.50
C LEU A 172 4.97 -3.89 -10.02
N PHE A 173 3.71 -4.31 -9.88
CA PHE A 173 3.40 -5.65 -9.41
C PHE A 173 3.71 -6.71 -10.51
N LEU A 174 3.49 -6.39 -11.80
CA LEU A 174 3.97 -7.20 -12.92
C LEU A 174 5.50 -7.36 -12.90
N ALA A 175 6.23 -6.25 -12.66
CA ALA A 175 7.69 -6.28 -12.56
C ALA A 175 8.17 -7.24 -11.45
N HIS A 176 7.49 -7.29 -10.30
CA HIS A 176 7.84 -8.29 -9.26
C HIS A 176 7.79 -9.73 -9.75
N LYS A 177 6.77 -10.08 -10.51
CA LYS A 177 6.62 -11.45 -11.01
C LYS A 177 7.64 -11.77 -12.09
N ARG A 178 7.93 -10.82 -12.96
CA ARG A 178 8.90 -10.92 -14.05
C ARG A 178 10.34 -11.01 -13.53
N ASP A 179 10.74 -10.07 -12.64
CA ASP A 179 12.13 -9.88 -12.26
C ASP A 179 12.51 -10.70 -11.01
N PHE A 180 11.55 -10.96 -10.13
CA PHE A 180 11.77 -11.63 -8.85
C PHE A 180 10.81 -12.80 -8.58
N PRO A 181 10.67 -13.76 -9.51
CA PRO A 181 9.72 -14.88 -9.38
C PRO A 181 9.94 -15.71 -8.12
N ASN A 182 11.20 -15.85 -7.66
CA ASN A 182 11.56 -16.61 -6.46
C ASN A 182 11.03 -16.00 -5.16
N TYR A 183 10.80 -14.70 -5.13
CA TYR A 183 10.28 -13.97 -3.96
C TYR A 183 8.76 -13.73 -4.04
N PHE A 184 8.14 -13.99 -5.21
CA PHE A 184 6.73 -13.67 -5.45
C PHE A 184 5.79 -14.37 -4.49
N ASN A 185 6.17 -15.55 -3.98
CA ASN A 185 5.40 -16.32 -3.00
C ASN A 185 5.13 -15.55 -1.67
N LEU A 186 5.88 -14.48 -1.38
CA LEU A 186 5.60 -13.63 -0.21
C LEU A 186 4.22 -12.97 -0.29
N PHE A 187 3.70 -12.72 -1.48
CA PHE A 187 2.43 -12.06 -1.69
C PHE A 187 1.21 -13.00 -1.59
N SER A 188 1.42 -14.31 -1.62
CA SER A 188 0.35 -15.33 -1.49
C SER A 188 0.19 -15.89 -0.08
N ARG A 189 1.15 -15.63 0.82
CA ARG A 189 1.14 -16.21 2.19
C ARG A 189 0.03 -15.62 3.04
N ILE A 190 -0.77 -16.49 3.65
CA ILE A 190 -1.78 -16.12 4.67
C ILE A 190 -1.11 -15.86 6.03
N THR A 191 -0.11 -16.65 6.36
CA THR A 191 0.71 -16.52 7.57
C THR A 191 2.20 -16.71 7.23
N THR A 192 3.07 -16.24 8.11
CA THR A 192 4.51 -16.49 8.01
C THR A 192 5.18 -16.40 9.38
N ASP A 193 6.20 -17.21 9.57
CA ASP A 193 7.08 -17.09 10.73
C ASP A 193 8.04 -15.89 10.56
N VAL A 194 8.16 -15.08 11.58
CA VAL A 194 9.08 -13.93 11.67
C VAL A 194 10.13 -14.13 12.77
N GLY A 195 10.46 -15.38 13.06
CA GLY A 195 11.54 -15.80 13.97
C GLY A 195 11.15 -15.91 15.44
N VAL A 196 10.24 -15.07 15.94
CA VAL A 196 9.76 -15.08 17.33
C VAL A 196 8.28 -15.49 17.44
N ARG A 197 7.55 -15.43 16.35
CA ARG A 197 6.13 -15.79 16.26
C ARG A 197 5.68 -15.88 14.80
N GLU A 198 4.57 -16.56 14.61
CA GLU A 198 3.82 -16.47 13.36
C GLU A 198 3.01 -15.16 13.30
N VAL A 199 2.93 -14.56 12.13
CA VAL A 199 2.12 -13.36 11.87
C VAL A 199 1.17 -13.60 10.69
N THR A 200 0.00 -12.99 10.77
CA THR A 200 -1.03 -13.06 9.72
C THR A 200 -0.83 -11.96 8.70
N SER A 201 -1.08 -12.28 7.44
CA SER A 201 -1.03 -11.34 6.32
C SER A 201 -2.04 -10.20 6.47
N SER A 202 -1.57 -8.97 6.22
CA SER A 202 -2.44 -7.81 6.07
C SER A 202 -3.37 -7.94 4.86
N SER A 203 -2.99 -8.72 3.85
CA SER A 203 -3.75 -8.98 2.62
C SER A 203 -4.71 -10.17 2.74
N ARG A 204 -4.82 -10.83 3.92
CA ARG A 204 -5.59 -12.06 4.12
C ARG A 204 -7.03 -11.98 3.56
N ARG A 205 -7.71 -10.85 3.77
CA ARG A 205 -9.10 -10.70 3.29
C ARG A 205 -9.22 -10.65 1.78
N LEU A 206 -8.22 -10.11 1.08
CA LEU A 206 -8.13 -10.20 -0.39
C LEU A 206 -7.85 -11.65 -0.80
N LEU A 207 -6.80 -12.26 -0.23
CA LEU A 207 -6.35 -13.62 -0.55
C LEU A 207 -7.44 -14.69 -0.35
N GLN A 208 -8.35 -14.49 0.61
CA GLN A 208 -9.43 -15.43 0.91
C GLN A 208 -10.79 -15.02 0.32
N GLY A 209 -10.92 -13.78 -0.17
CA GLY A 209 -12.21 -13.22 -0.56
C GLY A 209 -12.46 -13.16 -2.06
N ILE A 210 -11.47 -13.52 -2.89
CA ILE A 210 -11.58 -13.52 -4.36
C ILE A 210 -10.98 -14.81 -4.89
N GLU A 211 -11.74 -15.53 -5.68
CA GLU A 211 -11.31 -16.80 -6.28
C GLU A 211 -10.18 -16.59 -7.31
N GLY A 212 -9.17 -17.45 -7.25
CA GLY A 212 -8.04 -17.44 -8.17
C GLY A 212 -6.92 -16.48 -7.81
N ILE A 213 -6.95 -15.79 -6.66
CA ILE A 213 -5.84 -14.93 -6.26
C ILE A 213 -4.56 -15.75 -6.03
N THR A 214 -3.49 -15.37 -6.73
CA THR A 214 -2.14 -15.94 -6.64
C THR A 214 -1.17 -15.04 -5.85
N GLY A 215 -1.51 -13.77 -5.67
CA GLY A 215 -0.75 -12.82 -4.86
C GLY A 215 -1.53 -11.54 -4.58
N ALA A 216 -1.35 -10.94 -3.39
CA ALA A 216 -2.02 -9.68 -3.06
C ALA A 216 -1.20 -8.77 -2.14
N LYS A 217 -1.41 -7.46 -2.28
CA LYS A 217 -0.94 -6.43 -1.35
C LYS A 217 -2.08 -5.51 -0.97
N TYR A 218 -2.13 -5.16 0.30
CA TYR A 218 -3.14 -4.29 0.90
C TYR A 218 -2.50 -3.10 1.59
N GLY A 219 -3.20 -1.98 1.62
CA GLY A 219 -2.80 -0.80 2.36
C GLY A 219 -3.98 0.08 2.77
N TYR A 220 -3.82 0.75 3.89
CA TYR A 220 -4.77 1.72 4.39
C TYR A 220 -4.05 2.88 5.09
N THR A 221 -4.45 4.09 4.78
CA THR A 221 -4.30 5.26 5.64
C THR A 221 -5.60 6.07 5.61
N ARG A 222 -5.81 6.93 6.59
CA ARG A 222 -7.02 7.77 6.62
C ARG A 222 -7.19 8.61 5.34
N ALA A 223 -6.08 9.11 4.78
CA ALA A 223 -6.10 9.92 3.56
C ALA A 223 -6.28 9.09 2.29
N ALA A 224 -5.73 7.88 2.25
CA ALA A 224 -5.78 7.00 1.08
C ALA A 224 -7.09 6.20 0.95
N GLY A 225 -7.80 5.97 2.07
CA GLY A 225 -8.81 4.92 2.11
C GLY A 225 -8.19 3.52 2.02
N PHE A 226 -8.95 2.55 1.59
CA PHE A 226 -8.55 1.14 1.50
C PHE A 226 -8.07 0.82 0.09
N ASN A 227 -6.80 0.47 -0.06
CA ASN A 227 -6.15 0.16 -1.33
C ASN A 227 -5.78 -1.32 -1.41
N GLY A 228 -5.81 -1.88 -2.60
CA GLY A 228 -5.41 -3.26 -2.84
C GLY A 228 -4.88 -3.46 -4.25
N ALA A 229 -3.92 -4.38 -4.37
CA ALA A 229 -3.44 -4.91 -5.64
C ALA A 229 -3.45 -6.45 -5.55
N ALA A 230 -3.84 -7.13 -6.61
CA ALA A 230 -3.90 -8.58 -6.66
C ALA A 230 -3.58 -9.11 -8.05
N PHE A 231 -2.86 -10.24 -8.08
CA PHE A 231 -2.84 -11.15 -9.22
C PHE A 231 -3.96 -12.16 -9.07
N VAL A 232 -4.69 -12.40 -10.14
CA VAL A 232 -5.79 -13.38 -10.18
C VAL A 232 -5.65 -14.23 -11.42
N GLN A 233 -5.58 -15.55 -11.23
CA GLN A 233 -5.49 -16.53 -12.30
C GLN A 233 -6.76 -17.37 -12.39
N ARG A 234 -7.30 -17.55 -13.58
CA ARG A 234 -8.40 -18.47 -13.88
C ARG A 234 -8.13 -19.19 -15.20
N GLY A 235 -7.98 -20.51 -15.12
CA GLY A 235 -7.46 -21.30 -16.26
C GLY A 235 -6.07 -20.81 -16.65
N ASP A 236 -5.88 -20.60 -17.95
CA ASP A 236 -4.60 -20.13 -18.51
C ASP A 236 -4.43 -18.60 -18.50
N LYS A 237 -5.48 -17.85 -18.11
CA LYS A 237 -5.42 -16.39 -18.07
C LYS A 237 -5.09 -15.88 -16.68
N GLU A 238 -4.25 -14.85 -16.63
CA GLU A 238 -3.92 -14.13 -15.42
C GLU A 238 -4.12 -12.61 -15.60
N VAL A 239 -4.63 -11.95 -14.59
CA VAL A 239 -4.83 -10.49 -14.58
C VAL A 239 -4.21 -9.87 -13.35
N VAL A 240 -3.84 -8.59 -13.45
CA VAL A 240 -3.51 -7.73 -12.31
C VAL A 240 -4.64 -6.75 -12.08
N ALA A 241 -5.21 -6.76 -10.89
CA ALA A 241 -6.26 -5.84 -10.47
C ALA A 241 -5.75 -4.90 -9.37
N VAL A 242 -5.99 -3.60 -9.51
CA VAL A 242 -5.62 -2.57 -8.52
C VAL A 242 -6.81 -1.69 -8.22
N ILE A 243 -7.04 -1.41 -6.93
CA ILE A 243 -8.06 -0.46 -6.46
C ILE A 243 -7.43 0.50 -5.45
N PHE A 244 -7.75 1.79 -5.59
CA PHE A 244 -7.50 2.85 -4.62
C PHE A 244 -8.80 3.41 -4.07
N GLY A 245 -8.78 3.86 -2.82
CA GLY A 245 -9.85 4.67 -2.24
C GLY A 245 -11.15 3.94 -1.91
N ALA A 246 -11.15 2.63 -1.72
CA ALA A 246 -12.33 1.94 -1.23
C ALA A 246 -12.70 2.40 0.20
N LYS A 247 -13.99 2.34 0.55
CA LYS A 247 -14.51 2.84 1.83
C LYS A 247 -14.28 1.88 3.01
N SER A 248 -14.03 0.61 2.73
CA SER A 248 -13.75 -0.44 3.71
C SER A 248 -13.05 -1.62 3.06
N THR A 249 -12.45 -2.52 3.86
CA THR A 249 -11.87 -3.77 3.33
C THR A 249 -12.92 -4.63 2.63
N SER A 250 -14.15 -4.72 3.18
CA SER A 250 -15.23 -5.47 2.54
C SER A 250 -15.66 -4.86 1.20
N SER A 251 -15.71 -3.51 1.13
CA SER A 251 -15.98 -2.81 -0.13
C SER A 251 -14.86 -3.02 -1.15
N LEU A 252 -13.59 -3.02 -0.70
CA LEU A 252 -12.42 -3.31 -1.55
C LEU A 252 -12.53 -4.70 -2.17
N VAL A 253 -12.73 -5.75 -1.35
CA VAL A 253 -12.86 -7.14 -1.81
C VAL A 253 -14.03 -7.29 -2.79
N LYS A 254 -15.22 -6.76 -2.44
CA LYS A 254 -16.40 -6.83 -3.30
C LYS A 254 -16.21 -6.14 -4.65
N LYS A 255 -15.63 -4.92 -4.64
CA LYS A 255 -15.39 -4.16 -5.87
C LYS A 255 -14.33 -4.84 -6.74
N MET A 256 -13.22 -5.30 -6.14
CA MET A 256 -12.16 -5.99 -6.86
C MET A 256 -12.67 -7.29 -7.48
N GLY A 257 -13.39 -8.13 -6.73
CA GLY A 257 -14.02 -9.34 -7.27
C GLY A 257 -14.91 -9.03 -8.47
N LYS A 258 -15.80 -8.00 -8.34
CA LYS A 258 -16.70 -7.61 -9.45
C LYS A 258 -15.95 -7.21 -10.72
N ILE A 259 -14.92 -6.34 -10.65
CA ILE A 259 -14.20 -5.89 -11.84
C ILE A 259 -13.36 -7.03 -12.44
N VAL A 260 -12.80 -7.90 -11.61
CA VAL A 260 -12.11 -9.13 -12.05
C VAL A 260 -13.06 -10.07 -12.77
N ASP A 261 -14.25 -10.36 -12.21
CA ASP A 261 -15.26 -11.24 -12.82
C ASP A 261 -15.69 -10.70 -14.20
N LEU A 262 -15.92 -9.39 -14.30
CA LEU A 262 -16.25 -8.74 -15.58
C LEU A 262 -15.11 -8.83 -16.60
N SER A 263 -13.86 -8.69 -16.16
CA SER A 263 -12.70 -8.77 -17.04
C SER A 263 -12.51 -10.17 -17.63
N PHE A 264 -12.73 -11.23 -16.84
CA PHE A 264 -12.69 -12.60 -17.34
C PHE A 264 -13.89 -12.94 -18.26
N ALA A 265 -15.07 -12.38 -17.99
CA ALA A 265 -16.25 -12.62 -18.83
C ALA A 265 -16.13 -11.97 -20.22
N ASN A 266 -15.50 -10.81 -20.32
CA ASN A 266 -15.32 -10.06 -21.58
C ASN A 266 -14.14 -10.56 -22.42
N SER A 267 -13.29 -11.43 -21.88
CA SER A 267 -12.10 -11.97 -22.56
C SER A 267 -12.36 -13.35 -23.20
N ASN A 268 -13.59 -13.84 -23.19
CA ASN A 268 -14.08 -15.01 -23.91
C ASN A 268 -14.82 -14.52 -25.17
#